data_c028ffd013d3fd3ef9ad7964328b845c
#
_entry.id   c028ffd013d3fd3ef9ad7964328b845c
#
_cell.length_a   1.000
_cell.length_b   1.000
_cell.length_c   1.000
_cell.angle_alpha   90.00
_cell.angle_beta   90.00
_cell.angle_gamma   90.00
#
_symmetry.space_group_name_H-M   'P 1'
#
loop_
_entity.id
_entity.type
_entity.pdbx_description
1 polymer ?
#
loop_
_entity_poly.entity_id
_entity_poly.type
_entity_poly.pdbx_seq_one_letter_code
_entity_poly.pdbx_strand_id
1 'polypeptide(L)'
;MGVFTSLTAEEIKTHLKGYDLGELDYFEAITEGIENSNYLIATHRHDHQFLSILTLVEGDNTAKVSQVSAVMKHLAHYGLPIPNPRLSQDDQGHPDLQGKPTLLMVKLPGEHLNTVSPEHCRQLGAMLARLHTISTAYPKPIKNAFDSAWMDQALRDVSPHLSETEIALLHTTIDRYQALESSNLPQGLIHGDLFKD
;
A
#
# COMPACT_ATOMS: atom_id res chain seq x y z
N MET A 1 -10.62 13.37 -4.91
CA MET A 1 -11.12 12.61 -6.09
C MET A 1 -10.22 11.39 -6.19
N GLY A 2 -10.61 10.29 -5.55
CA GLY A 2 -9.77 9.10 -5.35
C GLY A 2 -10.00 7.97 -6.36
N VAL A 3 -10.68 8.21 -7.48
CA VAL A 3 -10.89 7.22 -8.54
C VAL A 3 -10.48 7.82 -9.88
N PHE A 4 -9.38 7.32 -10.43
CA PHE A 4 -8.83 7.76 -11.72
C PHE A 4 -9.29 6.84 -12.86
N THR A 5 -9.54 5.58 -12.54
CA THR A 5 -10.00 4.55 -13.49
C THR A 5 -11.37 4.07 -13.08
N SER A 6 -12.38 4.34 -13.90
CA SER A 6 -13.75 3.86 -13.68
C SER A 6 -13.89 2.42 -14.19
N LEU A 7 -14.54 1.58 -13.39
CA LEU A 7 -14.81 0.18 -13.72
C LEU A 7 -16.31 -0.07 -13.91
N THR A 8 -16.62 -0.97 -14.81
CA THR A 8 -17.96 -1.53 -15.00
C THR A 8 -18.13 -2.85 -14.25
N ALA A 9 -19.37 -3.23 -13.96
CA ALA A 9 -19.66 -4.52 -13.35
C ALA A 9 -19.14 -5.71 -14.18
N GLU A 10 -19.17 -5.63 -15.50
CA GLU A 10 -18.72 -6.70 -16.39
C GLU A 10 -17.18 -6.86 -16.36
N GLU A 11 -16.44 -5.77 -16.28
CA GLU A 11 -14.98 -5.80 -16.11
C GLU A 11 -14.60 -6.44 -14.77
N ILE A 12 -15.27 -6.04 -13.69
CA ILE A 12 -15.05 -6.62 -12.36
C ILE A 12 -15.40 -8.11 -12.34
N LYS A 13 -16.56 -8.51 -12.86
CA LYS A 13 -16.96 -9.92 -12.98
C LYS A 13 -15.93 -10.73 -13.77
N THR A 14 -15.42 -10.18 -14.86
CA THR A 14 -14.43 -10.84 -15.70
C THR A 14 -13.11 -11.01 -14.93
N HIS A 15 -12.67 -9.98 -14.23
CA HIS A 15 -11.47 -10.01 -13.40
C HIS A 15 -11.59 -11.03 -12.25
N LEU A 16 -12.76 -11.09 -11.60
CA LEU A 16 -13.02 -12.01 -10.49
C LEU A 16 -13.05 -13.49 -10.90
N LYS A 17 -13.21 -13.83 -12.18
CA LYS A 17 -13.11 -15.24 -12.67
C LYS A 17 -11.75 -15.86 -12.36
N GLY A 18 -10.70 -15.06 -12.22
CA GLY A 18 -9.38 -15.51 -11.79
C GLY A 18 -9.29 -15.89 -10.32
N TYR A 19 -10.34 -15.62 -9.51
CA TYR A 19 -10.33 -15.84 -8.06
C TYR A 19 -11.47 -16.75 -7.63
N ASP A 20 -11.26 -17.54 -6.58
CA ASP A 20 -12.31 -18.42 -6.02
C ASP A 20 -13.18 -17.66 -4.98
N LEU A 21 -13.88 -16.62 -5.45
CA LEU A 21 -14.69 -15.74 -4.59
C LEU A 21 -16.20 -15.79 -4.88
N GLY A 22 -16.61 -16.59 -5.87
CA GLY A 22 -18.00 -16.69 -6.28
C GLY A 22 -18.47 -15.52 -7.16
N GLU A 23 -19.74 -15.17 -7.06
CA GLU A 23 -20.38 -14.16 -7.91
C GLU A 23 -20.32 -12.76 -7.29
N LEU A 24 -20.27 -11.73 -8.13
CA LEU A 24 -20.30 -10.33 -7.71
C LEU A 24 -21.71 -9.97 -7.23
N ASP A 25 -21.81 -9.50 -5.98
CA ASP A 25 -23.05 -8.91 -5.42
C ASP A 25 -23.14 -7.43 -5.75
N TYR A 26 -22.16 -6.67 -5.30
CA TYR A 26 -22.03 -5.24 -5.55
C TYR A 26 -20.57 -4.79 -5.51
N PHE A 27 -20.34 -3.60 -6.00
CA PHE A 27 -19.08 -2.89 -5.85
C PHE A 27 -19.32 -1.40 -5.66
N GLU A 28 -18.40 -0.76 -4.96
CA GLU A 28 -18.43 0.67 -4.68
C GLU A 28 -17.04 1.27 -4.85
N ALA A 29 -16.96 2.43 -5.49
CA ALA A 29 -15.72 3.18 -5.60
C ALA A 29 -15.38 3.83 -4.24
N ILE A 30 -14.14 3.66 -3.77
CA ILE A 30 -13.63 4.31 -2.57
C ILE A 30 -13.01 5.63 -3.02
N THR A 31 -13.61 6.74 -2.59
CA THR A 31 -13.23 8.09 -3.04
C THR A 31 -12.12 8.71 -2.20
N GLU A 32 -11.79 8.12 -1.07
CA GLU A 32 -10.65 8.46 -0.23
C GLU A 32 -9.35 7.91 -0.87
N GLY A 33 -8.30 8.72 -0.83
CA GLY A 33 -7.01 8.38 -1.43
C GLY A 33 -6.66 9.26 -2.63
N ILE A 34 -5.37 9.37 -2.92
CA ILE A 34 -4.82 10.30 -3.92
C ILE A 34 -3.89 9.65 -4.95
N GLU A 35 -3.58 8.37 -4.80
CA GLU A 35 -2.58 7.71 -5.68
C GLU A 35 -3.17 6.61 -6.56
N ASN A 36 -4.14 5.84 -6.07
CA ASN A 36 -4.66 4.66 -6.75
C ASN A 36 -6.18 4.66 -6.79
N SER A 37 -6.75 3.95 -7.75
CA SER A 37 -8.20 3.71 -7.80
C SER A 37 -8.54 2.49 -6.93
N ASN A 38 -9.40 2.68 -5.94
CA ASN A 38 -9.80 1.63 -4.99
C ASN A 38 -11.30 1.35 -5.09
N TYR A 39 -11.65 0.08 -4.98
CA TYR A 39 -13.03 -0.39 -5.00
C TYR A 39 -13.29 -1.39 -3.88
N LEU A 40 -14.36 -1.19 -3.13
CA LEU A 40 -14.95 -2.23 -2.30
C LEU A 40 -15.67 -3.22 -3.21
N ILE A 41 -15.33 -4.50 -3.08
CA ILE A 41 -15.95 -5.59 -3.83
C ILE A 41 -16.61 -6.54 -2.85
N ALA A 42 -17.90 -6.78 -3.03
CA ALA A 42 -18.65 -7.82 -2.34
C ALA A 42 -18.97 -8.96 -3.30
N THR A 43 -18.62 -10.17 -2.92
CA THR A 43 -18.96 -11.39 -3.66
C THR A 43 -19.58 -12.42 -2.72
N HIS A 44 -20.31 -13.39 -3.27
CA HIS A 44 -20.83 -14.50 -2.50
C HIS A 44 -20.53 -15.83 -3.19
N ARG A 45 -20.30 -16.86 -2.35
CA ARG A 45 -20.21 -18.25 -2.78
C ARG A 45 -20.94 -19.12 -1.78
N HIS A 46 -22.02 -19.77 -2.22
CA HIS A 46 -22.98 -20.44 -1.35
C HIS A 46 -23.52 -19.44 -0.28
N ASP A 47 -23.47 -19.78 1.01
CA ASP A 47 -23.93 -18.94 2.11
C ASP A 47 -22.85 -17.99 2.67
N HIS A 48 -21.70 -17.88 1.98
CA HIS A 48 -20.58 -17.06 2.44
C HIS A 48 -20.40 -15.81 1.59
N GLN A 49 -20.40 -14.66 2.24
CA GLN A 49 -20.02 -13.37 1.63
C GLN A 49 -18.53 -13.09 1.85
N PHE A 50 -17.88 -12.59 0.81
CA PHE A 50 -16.49 -12.15 0.86
C PHE A 50 -16.43 -10.66 0.56
N LEU A 51 -15.78 -9.90 1.45
CA LEU A 51 -15.47 -8.50 1.22
C LEU A 51 -13.99 -8.36 0.86
N SER A 52 -13.72 -7.61 -0.19
CA SER A 52 -12.37 -7.38 -0.71
C SER A 52 -12.20 -5.93 -1.10
N ILE A 53 -10.96 -5.46 -1.09
CA ILE A 53 -10.55 -4.20 -1.70
C ILE A 53 -9.77 -4.52 -2.96
N LEU A 54 -10.24 -4.02 -4.09
CA LEU A 54 -9.54 -4.05 -5.37
C LEU A 54 -8.85 -2.70 -5.57
N THR A 55 -7.54 -2.72 -5.64
CA THR A 55 -6.72 -1.55 -5.95
C THR A 55 -6.19 -1.68 -7.37
N LEU A 56 -6.41 -0.66 -8.20
CA LEU A 56 -5.72 -0.48 -9.47
C LEU A 56 -4.56 0.48 -9.23
N VAL A 57 -3.35 0.01 -9.53
CA VAL A 57 -2.15 0.83 -9.38
C VAL A 57 -2.04 1.76 -10.58
N GLU A 58 -2.16 3.06 -10.32
CA GLU A 58 -2.02 4.08 -11.34
C GLU A 58 -0.55 4.33 -11.64
N GLY A 59 -0.20 4.51 -12.93
CA GLY A 59 1.19 4.71 -13.37
C GLY A 59 1.98 3.42 -13.60
N ASP A 60 3.27 3.54 -13.98
CA ASP A 60 4.13 2.46 -14.50
C ASP A 60 4.78 1.59 -13.39
N ASN A 61 4.02 1.01 -12.49
CA ASN A 61 4.57 0.33 -11.31
C ASN A 61 4.22 -1.17 -11.18
N THR A 62 4.21 -1.93 -12.27
CA THR A 62 3.88 -3.37 -12.25
C THR A 62 4.77 -4.20 -11.30
N ALA A 63 6.07 -3.93 -11.28
CA ALA A 63 7.02 -4.62 -10.38
C ALA A 63 6.70 -4.36 -8.89
N LYS A 64 6.12 -3.21 -8.56
CA LYS A 64 5.78 -2.81 -7.20
C LYS A 64 4.65 -3.67 -6.62
N VAL A 65 3.66 -4.07 -7.42
CA VAL A 65 2.51 -4.88 -6.95
C VAL A 65 2.97 -6.25 -6.44
N SER A 66 3.80 -6.96 -7.20
CA SER A 66 4.33 -8.26 -6.78
C SER A 66 5.17 -8.16 -5.51
N GLN A 67 5.98 -7.09 -5.38
CA GLN A 67 6.79 -6.86 -4.19
C GLN A 67 5.91 -6.56 -2.97
N VAL A 68 4.92 -5.67 -3.10
CA VAL A 68 3.97 -5.32 -2.03
C VAL A 68 3.18 -6.55 -1.59
N SER A 69 2.64 -7.32 -2.54
CA SER A 69 1.93 -8.58 -2.26
C SER A 69 2.79 -9.56 -1.48
N ALA A 70 4.06 -9.74 -1.86
CA ALA A 70 4.98 -10.64 -1.17
C ALA A 70 5.27 -10.19 0.28
N VAL A 71 5.45 -8.89 0.50
CA VAL A 71 5.62 -8.31 1.84
C VAL A 71 4.36 -8.53 2.68
N MET A 72 3.19 -8.21 2.15
CA MET A 72 1.93 -8.38 2.87
C MET A 72 1.70 -9.83 3.26
N LYS A 73 1.95 -10.79 2.36
CA LYS A 73 1.88 -12.23 2.68
C LYS A 73 2.84 -12.62 3.80
N HIS A 74 4.09 -12.15 3.75
CA HIS A 74 5.06 -12.40 4.80
C HIS A 74 4.57 -11.89 6.16
N LEU A 75 4.14 -10.64 6.23
CA LEU A 75 3.65 -10.03 7.47
C LEU A 75 2.38 -10.72 7.99
N ALA A 76 1.45 -11.08 7.10
CA ALA A 76 0.24 -11.84 7.46
C ALA A 76 0.56 -13.25 7.99
N HIS A 77 1.56 -13.93 7.40
CA HIS A 77 2.03 -15.24 7.87
C HIS A 77 2.49 -15.20 9.34
N TYR A 78 3.10 -14.12 9.78
CA TYR A 78 3.48 -13.89 11.16
C TYR A 78 2.37 -13.29 12.05
N GLY A 79 1.13 -13.29 11.57
CA GLY A 79 -0.05 -12.90 12.34
C GLY A 79 -0.20 -11.39 12.56
N LEU A 80 0.36 -10.56 11.69
CA LEU A 80 0.00 -9.14 11.68
C LEU A 80 -1.39 -8.96 11.05
N PRO A 81 -2.28 -8.16 11.64
CA PRO A 81 -3.61 -7.89 11.11
C PRO A 81 -3.54 -6.90 9.94
N ILE A 82 -3.04 -7.36 8.82
CA ILE A 82 -2.95 -6.59 7.58
C ILE A 82 -3.84 -7.21 6.50
N PRO A 83 -4.27 -6.44 5.50
CA PRO A 83 -5.05 -6.97 4.38
C PRO A 83 -4.25 -8.06 3.66
N ASN A 84 -4.71 -9.30 3.70
CA ASN A 84 -4.00 -10.39 3.02
C ASN A 84 -4.35 -10.37 1.52
N PRO A 85 -3.36 -10.32 0.62
CA PRO A 85 -3.61 -10.42 -0.82
C PRO A 85 -4.29 -11.75 -1.19
N ARG A 86 -5.32 -11.66 -2.01
CA ARG A 86 -5.95 -12.82 -2.62
C ARG A 86 -5.16 -13.24 -3.85
N LEU A 87 -4.91 -14.52 -3.99
CA LEU A 87 -4.21 -15.07 -5.14
C LEU A 87 -5.18 -15.49 -6.22
N SER A 88 -4.78 -15.32 -7.47
CA SER A 88 -5.48 -15.95 -8.59
C SER A 88 -5.36 -17.48 -8.50
N GLN A 89 -6.35 -18.18 -9.05
CA GLN A 89 -6.44 -19.66 -9.00
C GLN A 89 -5.29 -20.36 -9.74
N ASP A 90 -4.74 -19.70 -10.74
CA ASP A 90 -3.63 -20.21 -11.56
C ASP A 90 -2.24 -19.87 -10.99
N ASP A 91 -2.19 -19.26 -9.82
CA ASP A 91 -0.97 -18.80 -9.13
C ASP A 91 -0.09 -17.85 -9.97
N GLN A 92 -0.68 -17.25 -11.04
CA GLN A 92 0.01 -16.34 -11.94
C GLN A 92 0.16 -14.90 -11.36
N GLY A 93 -0.22 -14.73 -10.09
CA GLY A 93 -0.12 -13.44 -9.40
C GLY A 93 -1.40 -12.61 -9.46
N HIS A 94 -1.27 -11.35 -9.81
CA HIS A 94 -2.39 -10.41 -9.86
C HIS A 94 -2.63 -10.01 -11.32
N PRO A 95 -3.76 -10.43 -11.94
CA PRO A 95 -4.05 -10.10 -13.33
C PRO A 95 -4.31 -8.59 -13.48
N ASP A 96 -3.87 -8.03 -14.60
CA ASP A 96 -4.13 -6.64 -14.94
C ASP A 96 -5.61 -6.39 -15.25
N LEU A 97 -6.07 -5.18 -15.01
CA LEU A 97 -7.39 -4.71 -15.38
C LEU A 97 -7.28 -3.36 -16.11
N GLN A 98 -7.82 -3.26 -17.30
CA GLN A 98 -7.63 -2.12 -18.21
C GLN A 98 -6.14 -1.78 -18.46
N GLY A 99 -5.27 -2.81 -18.51
CA GLY A 99 -3.83 -2.64 -18.69
C GLY A 99 -3.09 -2.08 -17.46
N LYS A 100 -3.76 -2.04 -16.31
CA LYS A 100 -3.18 -1.58 -15.04
C LYS A 100 -2.98 -2.74 -14.08
N PRO A 101 -1.85 -2.77 -13.36
CA PRO A 101 -1.61 -3.76 -12.32
C PRO A 101 -2.67 -3.65 -11.22
N THR A 102 -3.15 -4.78 -10.74
CA THR A 102 -4.14 -4.81 -9.66
C THR A 102 -3.64 -5.53 -8.43
N LEU A 103 -4.24 -5.20 -7.29
CA LEU A 103 -4.08 -5.93 -6.04
C LEU A 103 -5.45 -6.14 -5.42
N LEU A 104 -5.90 -7.39 -5.33
CA LEU A 104 -7.13 -7.74 -4.63
C LEU A 104 -6.78 -8.24 -3.22
N MET A 105 -7.36 -7.62 -2.21
CA MET A 105 -7.03 -7.88 -0.80
C MET A 105 -8.29 -8.17 0.01
N VAL A 106 -8.14 -8.92 1.09
CA VAL A 106 -9.22 -9.08 2.09
C VAL A 106 -9.53 -7.73 2.72
N LYS A 107 -10.80 -7.33 2.75
CA LYS A 107 -11.23 -6.18 3.56
C LYS A 107 -11.13 -6.56 5.02
N LEU A 108 -10.33 -5.84 5.79
CA LEU A 108 -10.27 -6.02 7.24
C LEU A 108 -11.55 -5.47 7.90
N PRO A 109 -12.00 -6.09 9.00
CA PRO A 109 -13.05 -5.52 9.83
C PRO A 109 -12.51 -4.30 10.59
N GLY A 110 -13.37 -3.31 10.81
CA GLY A 110 -13.02 -2.10 11.55
C GLY A 110 -13.68 -0.87 10.97
N GLU A 111 -13.53 0.23 11.69
CA GLU A 111 -14.06 1.55 11.35
C GLU A 111 -12.98 2.61 11.58
N HIS A 112 -13.07 3.71 10.85
CA HIS A 112 -12.18 4.86 11.03
C HIS A 112 -12.43 5.52 12.39
N LEU A 113 -11.35 5.90 13.07
CA LEU A 113 -11.42 6.54 14.37
C LEU A 113 -11.75 8.03 14.22
N ASN A 114 -12.87 8.46 14.80
CA ASN A 114 -13.18 9.90 14.89
C ASN A 114 -12.20 10.61 15.83
N THR A 115 -11.79 9.96 16.91
CA THR A 115 -10.89 10.53 17.93
C THR A 115 -9.84 9.52 18.33
N VAL A 116 -8.58 9.94 18.31
CA VAL A 116 -7.44 9.13 18.75
C VAL A 116 -7.23 9.30 20.26
N SER A 117 -7.11 8.18 20.97
CA SER A 117 -6.81 8.14 22.41
C SER A 117 -5.36 7.71 22.67
N PRO A 118 -4.81 7.94 23.87
CA PRO A 118 -3.50 7.41 24.25
C PRO A 118 -3.42 5.89 24.16
N GLU A 119 -4.54 5.19 24.40
CA GLU A 119 -4.60 3.71 24.27
C GLU A 119 -4.47 3.30 22.79
N HIS A 120 -5.08 4.00 21.85
CA HIS A 120 -4.88 3.75 20.41
C HIS A 120 -3.41 3.95 20.01
N CYS A 121 -2.76 4.99 20.50
CA CYS A 121 -1.33 5.22 20.25
C CYS A 121 -0.46 4.11 20.82
N ARG A 122 -0.79 3.60 22.03
CA ARG A 122 -0.08 2.49 22.66
C ARG A 122 -0.23 1.19 21.84
N GLN A 123 -1.44 0.88 21.39
CA GLN A 123 -1.71 -0.30 20.55
C GLN A 123 -0.99 -0.21 19.20
N LEU A 124 -1.04 0.95 18.55
CA LEU A 124 -0.34 1.20 17.30
C LEU A 124 1.17 1.06 17.47
N GLY A 125 1.74 1.63 18.53
CA GLY A 125 3.18 1.49 18.83
C GLY A 125 3.60 0.04 19.03
N ALA A 126 2.79 -0.76 19.74
CA ALA A 126 3.03 -2.19 19.89
C ALA A 126 2.95 -2.94 18.55
N MET A 127 2.01 -2.56 17.68
CA MET A 127 1.87 -3.16 16.35
C MET A 127 3.06 -2.81 15.45
N LEU A 128 3.52 -1.56 15.47
CA LEU A 128 4.72 -1.12 14.74
C LEU A 128 5.97 -1.86 15.21
N ALA A 129 6.15 -2.04 16.52
CA ALA A 129 7.27 -2.81 17.05
C ALA A 129 7.25 -4.26 16.55
N ARG A 130 6.08 -4.89 16.48
CA ARG A 130 5.92 -6.23 15.88
C ARG A 130 6.25 -6.23 14.39
N LEU A 131 5.75 -5.26 13.63
CA LEU A 131 6.06 -5.10 12.20
C LEU A 131 7.57 -5.00 12.00
N HIS A 132 8.25 -4.12 12.70
CA HIS A 132 9.69 -3.93 12.60
C HIS A 132 10.47 -5.21 12.96
N THR A 133 10.07 -5.92 14.02
CA THR A 133 10.72 -7.18 14.41
C THR A 133 10.52 -8.27 13.36
N ILE A 134 9.31 -8.46 12.85
CA ILE A 134 8.99 -9.47 11.84
C ILE A 134 9.69 -9.14 10.52
N SER A 135 9.77 -7.87 10.16
CA SER A 135 10.37 -7.41 8.91
C SER A 135 11.87 -7.71 8.78
N THR A 136 12.59 -7.88 9.91
CA THR A 136 14.00 -8.27 9.87
C THR A 136 14.21 -9.67 9.29
N ALA A 137 13.19 -10.53 9.35
CA ALA A 137 13.20 -11.88 8.77
C ALA A 137 12.73 -11.91 7.30
N TYR A 138 12.36 -10.77 6.71
CA TYR A 138 11.97 -10.71 5.30
C TYR A 138 13.19 -10.98 4.41
N PRO A 139 13.15 -12.00 3.52
CA PRO A 139 14.37 -12.51 2.88
C PRO A 139 14.90 -11.64 1.73
N LYS A 140 14.10 -10.65 1.29
CA LYS A 140 14.47 -9.81 0.14
C LYS A 140 14.63 -8.35 0.58
N PRO A 141 15.78 -7.72 0.36
CA PRO A 141 15.92 -6.30 0.64
C PRO A 141 14.98 -5.49 -0.26
N ILE A 142 14.31 -4.50 0.33
CA ILE A 142 13.48 -3.54 -0.40
C ILE A 142 14.23 -2.23 -0.42
N LYS A 143 14.52 -1.74 -1.61
CA LYS A 143 15.14 -0.44 -1.76
C LYS A 143 14.14 0.65 -1.36
N ASN A 144 14.58 1.60 -0.55
CA ASN A 144 13.82 2.81 -0.28
C ASN A 144 13.66 3.62 -1.60
N ALA A 145 12.42 3.82 -2.04
CA ALA A 145 12.15 4.61 -3.24
C ALA A 145 12.41 6.11 -3.03
N PHE A 146 12.44 6.56 -1.78
CA PHE A 146 12.67 7.95 -1.37
C PHE A 146 14.05 8.09 -0.70
N ASP A 147 15.08 7.46 -1.29
CA ASP A 147 16.46 7.55 -0.81
C ASP A 147 17.08 8.94 -1.11
N SER A 148 18.32 9.14 -0.64
CA SER A 148 19.06 10.38 -0.84
C SER A 148 19.16 10.79 -2.31
N ALA A 149 19.33 9.83 -3.22
CA ALA A 149 19.41 10.12 -4.65
C ALA A 149 18.08 10.64 -5.21
N TRP A 150 16.96 10.09 -4.73
CA TRP A 150 15.63 10.61 -5.05
C TRP A 150 15.43 12.03 -4.52
N MET A 151 15.85 12.30 -3.27
CA MET A 151 15.75 13.64 -2.68
C MET A 151 16.55 14.67 -3.46
N ASP A 152 17.77 14.36 -3.87
CA ASP A 152 18.59 15.22 -4.70
C ASP A 152 17.97 15.49 -6.07
N GLN A 153 17.34 14.48 -6.69
CA GLN A 153 16.64 14.66 -7.95
C GLN A 153 15.40 15.52 -7.78
N ALA A 154 14.57 15.21 -6.78
CA ALA A 154 13.37 16.00 -6.48
C ALA A 154 13.70 17.47 -6.21
N LEU A 155 14.77 17.75 -5.48
CA LEU A 155 15.23 19.14 -5.27
C LEU A 155 15.59 19.84 -6.58
N ARG A 156 16.31 19.17 -7.50
CA ARG A 156 16.60 19.74 -8.83
C ARG A 156 15.32 20.08 -9.59
N ASP A 157 14.33 19.17 -9.54
CA ASP A 157 13.09 19.31 -10.31
C ASP A 157 12.20 20.44 -9.77
N VAL A 158 12.16 20.66 -8.45
CA VAL A 158 11.34 21.71 -7.85
C VAL A 158 12.05 23.07 -7.72
N SER A 159 13.38 23.11 -7.77
CA SER A 159 14.18 24.34 -7.60
C SER A 159 13.75 25.51 -8.50
N PRO A 160 13.33 25.32 -9.77
CA PRO A 160 12.84 26.41 -10.60
C PRO A 160 11.58 27.10 -10.09
N HIS A 161 10.88 26.48 -9.14
CA HIS A 161 9.61 26.96 -8.56
C HIS A 161 9.75 27.49 -7.13
N LEU A 162 10.96 27.49 -6.56
CA LEU A 162 11.25 27.85 -5.20
C LEU A 162 12.11 29.11 -5.10
N SER A 163 11.99 29.82 -3.97
CA SER A 163 12.88 30.90 -3.60
C SER A 163 14.25 30.37 -3.15
N GLU A 164 15.29 31.23 -3.21
CA GLU A 164 16.63 30.88 -2.74
C GLU A 164 16.65 30.41 -1.27
N THR A 165 15.80 30.99 -0.43
CA THR A 165 15.68 30.60 0.99
C THR A 165 15.11 29.19 1.14
N GLU A 166 14.10 28.83 0.36
CA GLU A 166 13.50 27.49 0.37
C GLU A 166 14.48 26.45 -0.15
N ILE A 167 15.20 26.76 -1.22
CA ILE A 167 16.26 25.89 -1.77
C ILE A 167 17.35 25.65 -0.71
N ALA A 168 17.83 26.71 -0.04
CA ALA A 168 18.83 26.58 1.02
C ALA A 168 18.34 25.73 2.20
N LEU A 169 17.07 25.87 2.57
CA LEU A 169 16.46 25.05 3.62
C LEU A 169 16.42 23.57 3.23
N LEU A 170 16.01 23.27 1.99
CA LEU A 170 15.95 21.90 1.49
C LEU A 170 17.35 21.27 1.42
N HIS A 171 18.35 21.97 0.90
CA HIS A 171 19.74 21.50 0.92
C HIS A 171 20.20 21.16 2.33
N THR A 172 20.02 22.10 3.28
CA THR A 172 20.40 21.85 4.68
C THR A 172 19.69 20.64 5.27
N THR A 173 18.43 20.40 4.91
CA THR A 173 17.64 19.28 5.40
C THR A 173 18.13 17.96 4.81
N ILE A 174 18.42 17.92 3.51
CA ILE A 174 18.96 16.75 2.82
C ILE A 174 20.34 16.40 3.38
N ASP A 175 21.24 17.37 3.55
CA ASP A 175 22.56 17.16 4.13
C ASP A 175 22.48 16.56 5.55
N ARG A 176 21.54 17.04 6.38
CA ARG A 176 21.28 16.48 7.71
C ARG A 176 20.77 15.05 7.64
N TYR A 177 19.85 14.77 6.72
CA TYR A 177 19.32 13.41 6.51
C TYR A 177 20.45 12.45 6.10
N GLN A 178 21.28 12.84 5.14
CA GLN A 178 22.42 12.03 4.68
C GLN A 178 23.43 11.77 5.79
N ALA A 179 23.67 12.76 6.65
CA ALA A 179 24.55 12.60 7.82
C ALA A 179 23.97 11.61 8.87
N LEU A 180 22.64 11.43 8.92
CA LEU A 180 21.98 10.44 9.78
C LEU A 180 21.93 9.04 9.15
N GLU A 181 22.20 8.91 7.86
CA GLU A 181 22.22 7.65 7.11
C GLU A 181 23.45 6.82 7.53
N SER A 182 23.44 6.37 8.78
CA SER A 182 24.53 5.61 9.36
C SER A 182 24.21 4.12 9.30
N SER A 183 25.22 3.33 8.94
CA SER A 183 25.20 1.86 8.94
C SER A 183 24.89 1.23 10.31
N ASN A 184 24.80 2.02 11.38
CA ASN A 184 24.61 1.56 12.75
C ASN A 184 23.15 1.56 13.20
N LEU A 185 22.21 2.09 12.40
CA LEU A 185 20.79 2.04 12.72
C LEU A 185 20.18 0.69 12.29
N PRO A 186 19.28 0.11 13.10
CA PRO A 186 18.51 -1.05 12.66
C PRO A 186 17.76 -0.75 11.37
N GLN A 187 17.84 -1.67 10.41
CA GLN A 187 17.14 -1.55 9.13
C GLN A 187 16.03 -2.59 9.04
N GLY A 188 14.90 -2.22 8.42
CA GLY A 188 13.76 -3.09 8.23
C GLY A 188 12.65 -2.39 7.44
N LEU A 189 11.57 -3.10 7.22
CA LEU A 189 10.38 -2.50 6.63
C LEU A 189 9.72 -1.57 7.64
N ILE A 190 9.33 -0.41 7.17
CA ILE A 190 8.52 0.55 7.93
C ILE A 190 7.20 0.78 7.20
N HIS A 191 6.19 1.25 7.89
CA HIS A 191 4.95 1.69 7.24
C HIS A 191 5.17 3.00 6.48
N GLY A 192 5.75 3.98 7.14
CA GLY A 192 6.17 5.25 6.55
C GLY A 192 5.06 6.30 6.38
N ASP A 193 3.77 5.91 6.51
CA ASP A 193 2.62 6.78 6.22
C ASP A 193 1.41 6.37 7.07
N LEU A 194 1.56 6.47 8.40
CA LEU A 194 0.48 6.16 9.33
C LEU A 194 -0.32 7.40 9.69
N PHE A 195 -1.58 7.39 9.31
CA PHE A 195 -2.58 8.37 9.72
C PHE A 195 -3.68 7.71 10.56
N LYS A 196 -4.62 8.52 11.07
CA LYS A 196 -5.75 8.05 11.89
C LYS A 196 -6.91 7.45 11.09
N ASP A 197 -6.91 7.62 9.79
CA ASP A 197 -7.89 7.17 8.80
C ASP A 197 -7.67 5.73 8.35
#